data_8440ef153ebd20cea69384bd5645fb63
#
_entry.id   8440ef153ebd20cea69384bd5645fb63
#
_cell.length_a   1.000
_cell.length_b   1.000
_cell.length_c   1.000
_cell.angle_alpha   90.00
_cell.angle_beta   90.00
_cell.angle_gamma   90.00
#
_symmetry.space_group_name_H-M   'P 1'
#
loop_
_entity.id
_entity.type
_entity.pdbx_description
1 polymer ?
#
loop_
_entity_poly.entity_id
_entity_poly.type
_entity_poly.pdbx_seq_one_letter_code
_entity_poly.pdbx_strand_id
1 'polypeptide(L)'
;VDLWAARKAVDYALKHHLKHFVMVSSRGADNPDRGHSPIKPYLVAKCFADEYLQRSGVPYTILRPGRLTDDAATGCITTRRPEDAERQHISRADTARIIAHVIRTGQSRNITYELYRGDTPFADLIA
;
A
#
# COMPACT_ATOMS: atom_id res chain seq x y z
N VAL A 1 9.17 14.58 3.33
CA VAL A 1 8.34 14.03 4.40
C VAL A 1 8.05 12.56 4.14
N ASP A 2 7.53 12.24 2.95
CA ASP A 2 7.13 10.85 2.64
C ASP A 2 8.30 9.85 2.71
N LEU A 3 9.48 10.24 2.28
CA LEU A 3 10.64 9.35 2.33
C LEU A 3 11.33 9.39 3.69
N TRP A 4 11.62 10.58 4.19
CA TRP A 4 12.40 10.72 5.42
C TRP A 4 11.65 10.23 6.64
N ALA A 5 10.38 10.57 6.76
CA ALA A 5 9.54 10.11 7.86
C ALA A 5 9.33 8.59 7.80
N ALA A 6 9.11 8.04 6.60
CA ALA A 6 8.98 6.60 6.42
C ALA A 6 10.26 5.87 6.84
N ARG A 7 11.43 6.37 6.44
CA ARG A 7 12.72 5.80 6.84
C ARG A 7 12.88 5.79 8.35
N LYS A 8 12.57 6.90 9.01
CA LYS A 8 12.64 6.96 10.48
C LYS A 8 11.70 5.96 11.13
N ALA A 9 10.48 5.85 10.63
CA ALA A 9 9.50 4.90 11.16
C ALA A 9 10.00 3.47 11.05
N VAL A 10 10.59 3.10 9.91
CA VAL A 10 11.17 1.76 9.72
C VAL A 10 12.34 1.53 10.67
N ASP A 11 13.22 2.53 10.85
CA ASP A 11 14.35 2.43 11.78
C ASP A 11 13.87 2.20 13.21
N TYR A 12 12.83 2.89 13.64
CA TYR A 12 12.23 2.67 14.96
C TYR A 12 11.58 1.28 15.07
N ALA A 13 10.90 0.83 14.02
CA ALA A 13 10.30 -0.50 13.99
C ALA A 13 11.36 -1.59 14.17
N LEU A 14 12.49 -1.44 13.49
CA LEU A 14 13.61 -2.37 13.61
C LEU A 14 14.21 -2.33 15.02
N LYS A 15 14.45 -1.13 15.54
CA LYS A 15 15.03 -0.92 16.88
C LYS A 15 14.19 -1.55 17.99
N HIS A 16 12.87 -1.44 17.88
CA HIS A 16 11.93 -1.94 18.88
C HIS A 16 11.37 -3.33 18.58
N HIS A 17 11.90 -4.01 17.57
CA HIS A 17 11.52 -5.37 17.20
C HIS A 17 10.01 -5.52 16.96
N LEU A 18 9.42 -4.57 16.23
CA LEU A 18 8.01 -4.66 15.88
C LEU A 18 7.75 -5.90 15.03
N LYS A 19 6.63 -6.56 15.32
CA LYS A 19 6.26 -7.81 14.66
C LYS A 19 5.64 -7.61 13.29
N HIS A 20 5.16 -6.41 12.99
CA HIS A 20 4.50 -6.12 11.73
C HIS A 20 4.44 -4.61 11.50
N PHE A 21 4.81 -4.20 10.30
CA PHE A 21 4.76 -2.81 9.86
C PHE A 21 3.91 -2.73 8.60
N VAL A 22 2.84 -1.96 8.64
CA VAL A 22 1.99 -1.74 7.46
C VAL A 22 2.27 -0.34 6.91
N MET A 23 2.69 -0.29 5.66
CA MET A 23 2.98 0.98 4.98
C MET A 23 1.96 1.19 3.86
N VAL A 24 1.35 2.37 3.85
CA VAL A 24 0.51 2.80 2.74
C VAL A 24 1.41 3.54 1.76
N SER A 25 1.63 2.92 0.61
CA SER A 25 2.40 3.46 -0.50
C SER A 25 1.46 4.01 -1.58
N SER A 26 1.74 3.77 -2.83
CA SER A 26 0.91 4.24 -3.94
C SER A 26 1.06 3.32 -5.14
N ARG A 27 0.00 3.18 -5.93
CA ARG A 27 0.14 2.62 -7.27
C ARG A 27 1.22 3.42 -8.01
N GLY A 28 2.00 2.73 -8.85
CA GLY A 28 3.09 3.36 -9.59
C GLY A 28 4.40 3.47 -8.84
N ALA A 29 4.44 3.20 -7.53
CA ALA A 29 5.68 3.20 -6.75
C ALA A 29 6.64 2.08 -7.17
N ASP A 30 6.14 1.03 -7.81
CA ASP A 30 6.96 -0.05 -8.36
C ASP A 30 7.82 0.42 -9.53
N ASN A 31 7.33 1.37 -10.33
CA ASN A 31 8.05 1.93 -11.46
C ASN A 31 7.64 3.38 -11.71
N PRO A 32 8.31 4.36 -11.05
CA PRO A 32 7.97 5.78 -11.20
C PRO A 32 8.15 6.33 -12.62
N ASP A 33 8.90 5.64 -13.48
CA ASP A 33 9.12 6.05 -14.87
C ASP A 33 7.97 5.65 -15.80
N ARG A 34 7.04 4.82 -15.35
CA ARG A 34 5.90 4.40 -16.15
C ARG A 34 4.98 5.58 -16.42
N GLY A 35 4.85 5.96 -17.69
CA GLY A 35 3.98 7.05 -18.13
C GLY A 35 4.52 8.43 -17.73
N HIS A 36 3.68 9.43 -17.95
CA HIS A 36 3.98 10.82 -17.63
C HIS A 36 3.07 11.28 -16.50
N SER A 37 3.60 11.34 -15.28
CA SER A 37 2.83 11.76 -14.13
C SER A 37 3.43 13.01 -13.50
N PRO A 38 2.61 14.04 -13.21
CA PRO A 38 3.09 15.22 -12.46
C PRO A 38 3.48 14.87 -11.03
N ILE A 39 3.07 13.71 -10.53
CA ILE A 39 3.43 13.24 -9.18
C ILE A 39 4.64 12.32 -9.18
N LYS A 40 5.43 12.29 -10.26
CA LYS A 40 6.62 11.43 -10.32
C LYS A 40 7.56 11.60 -9.12
N PRO A 41 7.89 12.82 -8.64
CA PRO A 41 8.73 12.96 -7.45
C PRO A 41 8.14 12.28 -6.21
N TYR A 42 6.83 12.34 -6.05
CA TYR A 42 6.12 11.63 -4.98
C TYR A 42 6.26 10.11 -5.13
N LEU A 43 6.09 9.59 -6.36
CA LEU A 43 6.22 8.16 -6.63
C LEU A 43 7.66 7.67 -6.42
N VAL A 44 8.65 8.48 -6.75
CA VAL A 44 10.06 8.16 -6.47
C VAL A 44 10.27 8.04 -4.96
N ALA A 45 9.75 8.98 -4.17
CA ALA A 45 9.85 8.92 -2.72
C ALA A 45 9.19 7.66 -2.17
N LYS A 46 8.00 7.31 -2.68
CA LYS A 46 7.30 6.07 -2.27
C LYS A 46 8.08 4.82 -2.68
N CYS A 47 8.66 4.81 -3.87
CA CYS A 47 9.49 3.70 -4.33
C CYS A 47 10.66 3.45 -3.38
N PHE A 48 11.41 4.48 -3.02
CA PHE A 48 12.53 4.34 -2.08
C PHE A 48 12.08 3.95 -0.68
N ALA A 49 10.95 4.49 -0.20
CA ALA A 49 10.40 4.11 1.10
C ALA A 49 10.03 2.62 1.12
N ASP A 50 9.37 2.13 0.06
CA ASP A 50 9.01 0.73 -0.07
C ASP A 50 10.26 -0.16 -0.07
N GLU A 51 11.27 0.20 -0.85
CA GLU A 51 12.53 -0.56 -0.92
C GLU A 51 13.25 -0.58 0.42
N TYR A 52 13.28 0.55 1.11
CA TYR A 52 13.93 0.64 2.42
C TYR A 52 13.26 -0.30 3.42
N LEU A 53 11.94 -0.33 3.45
CA LEU A 53 11.18 -1.24 4.31
C LEU A 53 11.43 -2.70 3.91
N GLN A 54 11.37 -3.01 2.62
CA GLN A 54 11.59 -4.38 2.12
C GLN A 54 12.96 -4.94 2.49
N ARG A 55 13.98 -4.07 2.55
CA ARG A 55 15.36 -4.48 2.86
C ARG A 55 15.71 -4.41 4.35
N SER A 56 14.83 -3.85 5.17
CA SER A 56 15.11 -3.60 6.59
C SER A 56 15.14 -4.85 7.46
N GLY A 57 14.46 -5.91 7.04
CA GLY A 57 14.24 -7.09 7.87
C GLY A 57 13.01 -7.00 8.77
N VAL A 58 12.34 -5.85 8.84
CA VAL A 58 11.08 -5.72 9.58
C VAL A 58 10.00 -6.48 8.80
N PRO A 59 9.21 -7.35 9.45
CA PRO A 59 8.06 -7.96 8.79
C PRO A 59 7.08 -6.87 8.35
N TYR A 60 6.70 -6.86 7.07
CA TYR A 60 5.94 -5.75 6.50
C TYR A 60 4.76 -6.20 5.67
N THR A 61 3.81 -5.29 5.49
CA THR A 61 2.84 -5.31 4.40
C THR A 61 2.86 -3.94 3.75
N ILE A 62 3.04 -3.89 2.44
CA ILE A 62 2.97 -2.66 1.67
C ILE A 62 1.68 -2.66 0.88
N LEU A 63 0.90 -1.60 1.05
CA LEU A 63 -0.36 -1.42 0.33
C LEU A 63 -0.18 -0.27 -0.66
N ARG A 64 -0.41 -0.54 -1.93
CA ARG A 64 -0.31 0.44 -3.03
C ARG A 64 -1.69 0.72 -3.58
N PRO A 65 -2.48 1.59 -2.91
CA PRO A 65 -3.82 1.91 -3.39
C PRO A 65 -3.77 2.76 -4.66
N GLY A 66 -4.76 2.62 -5.50
CA GLY A 66 -5.04 3.56 -6.56
C GLY A 66 -5.46 4.91 -5.99
N ARG A 67 -6.03 5.78 -6.83
CA ARG A 67 -6.50 7.09 -6.37
C ARG A 67 -7.52 6.93 -5.24
N LEU A 68 -7.26 7.56 -4.11
CA LEU A 68 -8.14 7.49 -2.95
C LEU A 68 -9.37 8.38 -3.13
N THR A 69 -10.54 7.84 -2.85
CA THR A 69 -11.82 8.56 -2.95
C THR A 69 -12.53 8.61 -1.60
N ASP A 70 -13.53 9.46 -1.51
CA ASP A 70 -14.36 9.59 -0.31
C ASP A 70 -15.70 8.83 -0.46
N ASP A 71 -15.79 7.92 -1.42
CA ASP A 71 -16.96 7.07 -1.60
C ASP A 71 -17.18 6.16 -0.39
N ALA A 72 -18.42 5.69 -0.24
CA ALA A 72 -18.74 4.69 0.77
C ALA A 72 -17.95 3.40 0.53
N ALA A 73 -17.62 2.69 1.60
CA ALA A 73 -16.96 1.40 1.50
C ALA A 73 -17.88 0.37 0.84
N THR A 74 -17.31 -0.44 -0.05
CA THR A 74 -18.03 -1.55 -0.69
C THR A 74 -17.64 -2.90 -0.11
N GLY A 75 -16.45 -2.99 0.50
CA GLY A 75 -15.89 -4.25 0.97
C GLY A 75 -15.31 -5.12 -0.15
N CYS A 76 -15.43 -4.70 -1.40
CA CYS A 76 -15.00 -5.47 -2.56
C CYS A 76 -13.90 -4.76 -3.33
N ILE A 77 -12.87 -5.51 -3.70
CA ILE A 77 -11.66 -4.99 -4.32
C ILE A 77 -11.17 -5.90 -5.45
N THR A 78 -10.14 -5.43 -6.13
CA THR A 78 -9.23 -6.26 -6.92
C THR A 78 -7.78 -5.87 -6.58
N THR A 79 -6.88 -6.83 -6.66
CA THR A 79 -5.44 -6.61 -6.51
C THR A 79 -4.74 -6.53 -7.88
N ARG A 80 -5.48 -6.68 -8.95
CA ARG A 80 -4.98 -6.54 -10.32
C ARG A 80 -5.28 -5.13 -10.81
N ARG A 81 -4.25 -4.45 -11.34
CA ARG A 81 -4.41 -3.10 -11.85
C ARG A 81 -5.39 -3.08 -13.02
N PRO A 82 -6.51 -2.33 -12.92
CA PRO A 82 -7.40 -2.15 -14.06
C PRO A 82 -6.67 -1.45 -15.21
N GLU A 83 -6.97 -1.86 -16.46
CA GLU A 83 -6.38 -1.21 -17.64
C GLU A 83 -6.87 0.22 -17.81
N ASP A 84 -8.16 0.46 -17.51
CA ASP A 84 -8.74 1.80 -17.55
C ASP A 84 -8.27 2.60 -16.33
N ALA A 85 -7.56 3.70 -16.58
CA ALA A 85 -7.03 4.55 -15.51
C ALA A 85 -8.13 5.10 -14.60
N GLU A 86 -9.35 5.32 -15.11
CA GLU A 86 -10.47 5.80 -14.30
C GLU A 86 -10.94 4.77 -13.27
N ARG A 87 -10.66 3.50 -13.49
CA ARG A 87 -10.98 2.43 -12.55
C ARG A 87 -9.88 2.20 -11.52
N GLN A 88 -8.75 2.88 -11.65
CA GLN A 88 -7.62 2.74 -10.73
C GLN A 88 -7.85 3.61 -9.49
N HIS A 89 -8.90 3.31 -8.73
CA HIS A 89 -9.24 4.01 -7.50
C HIS A 89 -9.78 3.05 -6.44
N ILE A 90 -9.76 3.51 -5.20
CA ILE A 90 -10.35 2.80 -4.06
C ILE A 90 -10.75 3.84 -3.02
N SER A 91 -11.81 3.57 -2.26
CA SER A 91 -12.21 4.48 -1.19
C SER A 91 -11.22 4.44 -0.02
N ARG A 92 -11.09 5.57 0.67
CA ARG A 92 -10.35 5.62 1.94
C ARG A 92 -10.94 4.67 2.96
N ALA A 93 -12.25 4.53 2.97
CA ALA A 93 -12.96 3.64 3.89
C ALA A 93 -12.57 2.17 3.66
N ASP A 94 -12.55 1.70 2.41
CA ASP A 94 -12.12 0.33 2.10
C ASP A 94 -10.64 0.13 2.43
N THR A 95 -9.79 1.10 2.12
CA THR A 95 -8.37 1.03 2.44
C THR A 95 -8.16 0.90 3.94
N ALA A 96 -8.87 1.68 4.74
CA ALA A 96 -8.80 1.61 6.20
C ALA A 96 -9.22 0.24 6.74
N ARG A 97 -10.27 -0.34 6.18
CA ARG A 97 -10.72 -1.69 6.56
C ARG A 97 -9.68 -2.75 6.24
N ILE A 98 -9.00 -2.62 5.11
CA ILE A 98 -7.93 -3.54 4.71
C ILE A 98 -6.74 -3.40 5.66
N ILE A 99 -6.34 -2.19 6.03
CA ILE A 99 -5.28 -1.96 7.01
C ILE A 99 -5.62 -2.66 8.33
N ALA A 100 -6.83 -2.47 8.84
CA ALA A 100 -7.28 -3.10 10.06
C ALA A 100 -7.26 -4.63 9.97
N HIS A 101 -7.71 -5.17 8.84
CA HIS A 101 -7.70 -6.61 8.58
C HIS A 101 -6.27 -7.18 8.57
N VAL A 102 -5.35 -6.52 7.87
CA VAL A 102 -3.95 -6.94 7.78
C VAL A 102 -3.30 -6.96 9.15
N ILE A 103 -3.52 -5.94 9.95
CA ILE A 103 -2.98 -5.85 11.31
C ILE A 103 -3.57 -6.93 12.19
N ARG A 104 -4.88 -7.11 12.14
CA ARG A 104 -5.58 -8.08 12.99
C ARG A 104 -5.18 -9.53 12.70
N THR A 105 -5.07 -9.90 11.43
CA THR A 105 -4.74 -11.27 11.05
C THR A 105 -3.26 -11.57 11.14
N GLY A 106 -2.41 -10.59 10.86
CA GLY A 106 -0.95 -10.74 10.87
C GLY A 106 -0.41 -11.75 9.87
N GLN A 107 -1.18 -12.10 8.85
CA GLN A 107 -0.82 -13.17 7.89
C GLN A 107 -0.20 -12.66 6.60
N SER A 108 -0.33 -11.37 6.28
CA SER A 108 0.20 -10.78 5.05
C SER A 108 1.62 -10.22 5.23
N ARG A 109 2.48 -10.95 5.91
CA ARG A 109 3.86 -10.49 6.17
C ARG A 109 4.73 -10.65 4.93
N ASN A 110 5.50 -9.61 4.65
CA ASN A 110 6.44 -9.54 3.51
C ASN A 110 5.74 -9.64 2.17
N ILE A 111 4.56 -9.02 2.08
CA ILE A 111 3.72 -8.99 0.89
C ILE A 111 3.42 -7.54 0.53
N THR A 112 3.39 -7.25 -0.77
CA THR A 112 2.94 -5.98 -1.33
C THR A 112 1.69 -6.22 -2.16
N TYR A 113 0.63 -5.48 -1.86
CA TYR A 113 -0.62 -5.53 -2.61
C TYR A 113 -0.91 -4.21 -3.30
N GLU A 114 -1.31 -4.25 -4.56
CA GLU A 114 -2.03 -3.14 -5.18
C GLU A 114 -3.51 -3.26 -4.81
N LEU A 115 -4.16 -2.13 -4.58
CA LEU A 115 -5.54 -2.12 -4.12
C LEU A 115 -6.40 -1.21 -5.00
N TYR A 116 -7.45 -1.79 -5.57
CA TYR A 116 -8.44 -1.06 -6.39
C TYR A 116 -9.83 -1.55 -6.05
N ARG A 117 -10.83 -0.70 -6.23
CA ARG A 117 -12.21 -1.13 -6.14
C ARG A 117 -12.46 -2.26 -7.15
N GLY A 118 -13.19 -3.27 -6.75
CA GLY A 118 -13.47 -4.44 -7.58
C GLY A 118 -14.71 -5.19 -7.11
N ASP A 119 -14.76 -6.47 -7.44
CA ASP A 119 -15.96 -7.28 -7.24
C ASP A 119 -15.76 -8.42 -6.21
N THR A 120 -14.57 -8.56 -5.66
CA THR A 120 -14.26 -9.66 -4.74
C THR A 120 -14.14 -9.13 -3.31
N PRO A 121 -14.81 -9.76 -2.32
CA PRO A 121 -14.61 -9.38 -0.92
C PRO A 121 -13.12 -9.37 -0.57
N PHE A 122 -12.66 -8.31 0.10
CA PHE A 122 -11.22 -8.15 0.33
C PHE A 122 -10.61 -9.29 1.14
N ALA A 123 -11.35 -9.90 2.04
CA ALA A 123 -10.86 -11.02 2.85
C ALA A 123 -10.54 -12.27 2.02
N ASP A 124 -11.09 -12.38 0.79
CA ASP A 124 -10.79 -13.48 -0.11
C ASP A 124 -9.47 -13.28 -0.87
N LEU A 125 -8.96 -12.04 -0.92
CA LEU A 125 -7.73 -11.68 -1.64
C LEU A 125 -6.57 -11.33 -0.70
N ILE A 126 -6.89 -10.77 0.45
CA ILE A 126 -5.92 -10.31 1.45
C ILE A 126 -5.94 -11.26 2.63
N ALA A 127 -4.82 -11.87 2.88
CA ALA A 127 -4.68 -12.83 3.99
C ALA A 127 -4.85 -12.20 5.37
#